data_e4b54c7f3c68407ded848bc696bb1dab
#
_entry.id   e4b54c7f3c68407ded848bc696bb1dab
#
_cell.length_a   1.000
_cell.length_b   1.000
_cell.length_c   1.000
_cell.angle_alpha   90.00
_cell.angle_beta   90.00
_cell.angle_gamma   90.00
#
_symmetry.space_group_name_H-M   'P 1'
#
loop_
_entity.id
_entity.type
_entity.pdbx_description
1 polymer ?
#
loop_
_entity_poly.entity_id
_entity_poly.type
_entity_poly.pdbx_seq_one_letter_code
_entity_poly.pdbx_strand_id
1 'polypeptide(L)'
;MRALKTTWRARATVSLAPLALAAGCERLRPSSGGGGVPDAVVTTAPAEAGAPSGSAAQAGSAAPAGAAAGAAKKPLNVLVISIDSLRADMPWVGYPRGIAPRLTEFAKKATVYTNAYSISSFTSKSLGGFLGGRYPSELERTAPFFTRYLPQNKMFPEALQEQGVHTLTAHAHAYLAKNTGGFEQGFEDYRLVPGITFDYNKDPYVTSQKLTPLAIEMLSDAKNTTGRFFAWFHYMDPHDVYHGHEDGPHWGKKPRDLYDEEVYYTDQWVGRLLDFVEKQPWGPETAIVVTADHGEAFGEHGLSRHAFELYEVLVHVPLMIYVPGRPARVVEAPRSHVDLIPTMFDLLGAKPNPELRGKSFVGELYGGEAEPRDVVCDLPEDSYNERRRTLLHDRWKIIAFANDARYELYNLAEDPDEKTNLFKKAPEKAREMVERYKEASKAIIEAPIKGGVKKHKDDG
;
A
#
# COMPACT_ATOMS: atom_id res chain seq x y z
N MET A 1 13.39 41.14 58.82
CA MET A 1 12.00 41.59 58.91
C MET A 1 11.21 40.96 57.74
N ARG A 2 10.19 40.14 58.12
CA ARG A 2 8.94 39.70 57.38
C ARG A 2 8.98 39.65 55.85
N ALA A 3 9.01 38.46 55.34
CA ALA A 3 8.07 37.58 54.64
C ALA A 3 6.83 38.23 53.98
N LEU A 4 6.66 37.93 52.71
CA LEU A 4 5.33 37.72 52.10
C LEU A 4 5.43 36.70 50.98
N LYS A 5 4.92 35.51 51.27
CA LYS A 5 4.61 34.45 50.30
C LYS A 5 3.32 34.82 49.61
N THR A 6 3.25 34.70 48.30
CA THR A 6 1.95 34.64 47.60
C THR A 6 2.00 33.48 46.61
N THR A 7 1.25 32.44 46.96
CA THR A 7 0.97 31.27 46.15
C THR A 7 -0.19 31.59 45.20
N TRP A 8 0.04 31.36 43.87
CA TRP A 8 -1.06 31.23 42.93
C TRP A 8 -1.08 29.80 42.39
N ARG A 9 -2.05 29.01 42.84
CA ARG A 9 -2.47 27.77 42.19
C ARG A 9 -3.62 28.11 41.25
N ALA A 10 -3.37 28.08 39.96
CA ALA A 10 -4.44 27.99 38.98
C ALA A 10 -4.63 26.51 38.61
N ARG A 11 -5.74 25.94 39.07
CA ARG A 11 -6.27 24.66 38.56
C ARG A 11 -7.03 24.98 37.27
N ALA A 12 -6.49 24.62 36.12
CA ALA A 12 -7.26 24.53 34.90
C ALA A 12 -7.91 23.13 34.86
N THR A 13 -9.18 23.06 35.19
CA THR A 13 -10.03 21.90 34.86
C THR A 13 -10.40 22.01 33.40
N VAL A 14 -9.76 21.20 32.57
CA VAL A 14 -10.20 20.99 31.19
C VAL A 14 -11.37 19.99 31.26
N SER A 15 -12.56 20.49 31.06
CA SER A 15 -13.77 19.71 30.83
C SER A 15 -13.72 19.17 29.40
N LEU A 16 -13.48 17.88 29.24
CA LEU A 16 -13.63 17.17 27.98
C LEU A 16 -15.13 16.88 27.79
N ALA A 17 -15.77 17.66 26.95
CA ALA A 17 -17.06 17.30 26.40
C ALA A 17 -16.83 16.35 25.21
N PRO A 18 -17.52 15.21 25.09
CA PRO A 18 -17.43 14.36 23.92
C PRO A 18 -18.22 15.02 22.77
N LEU A 19 -17.51 15.42 21.71
CA LEU A 19 -18.17 15.71 20.44
C LEU A 19 -18.51 14.38 19.75
N ALA A 20 -19.80 14.15 19.57
CA ALA A 20 -20.33 13.06 18.76
C ALA A 20 -19.95 13.28 17.29
N LEU A 21 -19.18 12.34 16.73
CA LEU A 21 -19.00 12.22 15.28
C LEU A 21 -20.29 11.65 14.68
N ALA A 22 -21.13 12.49 14.09
CA ALA A 22 -22.17 12.04 13.17
C ALA A 22 -21.49 11.74 11.81
N ALA A 23 -21.03 10.52 11.60
CA ALA A 23 -20.72 10.02 10.28
C ALA A 23 -22.04 9.73 9.55
N GLY A 24 -22.50 10.69 8.76
CA GLY A 24 -23.67 10.53 7.90
C GLY A 24 -23.39 9.53 6.79
N CYS A 25 -23.68 8.26 7.02
CA CYS A 25 -23.88 7.28 5.96
C CYS A 25 -25.31 7.41 5.43
N GLU A 26 -25.59 8.31 4.52
CA GLU A 26 -26.82 8.29 3.75
C GLU A 26 -26.80 7.12 2.77
N ARG A 27 -27.52 6.06 3.10
CA ARG A 27 -27.90 5.01 2.17
C ARG A 27 -28.95 5.55 1.22
N LEU A 28 -28.56 5.87 0.00
CA LEU A 28 -29.49 6.11 -1.12
C LEU A 28 -30.18 4.79 -1.48
N ARG A 29 -31.50 4.74 -1.25
CA ARG A 29 -32.37 3.67 -1.78
C ARG A 29 -32.62 3.92 -3.27
N PRO A 30 -32.59 2.89 -4.13
CA PRO A 30 -32.94 3.07 -5.54
C PRO A 30 -34.46 3.22 -5.68
N SER A 31 -34.90 4.30 -6.35
CA SER A 31 -36.27 4.47 -6.80
C SER A 31 -36.48 3.65 -8.07
N SER A 32 -37.53 2.83 -8.07
CA SER A 32 -38.06 2.13 -9.22
C SER A 32 -38.78 3.10 -10.17
N GLY A 33 -38.32 3.21 -11.40
CA GLY A 33 -39.02 3.90 -12.48
C GLY A 33 -38.76 3.17 -13.79
N GLY A 34 -39.79 2.49 -14.31
CA GLY A 34 -39.75 1.77 -15.55
C GLY A 34 -39.83 2.69 -16.78
N GLY A 35 -39.21 2.29 -17.85
CA GLY A 35 -39.29 2.95 -19.16
C GLY A 35 -38.67 2.06 -20.23
N GLY A 36 -39.49 1.66 -21.18
CA GLY A 36 -39.33 0.58 -22.13
C GLY A 36 -38.22 0.76 -23.18
N VAL A 37 -37.88 -0.37 -23.72
CA VAL A 37 -36.95 -0.67 -24.81
C VAL A 37 -37.59 -0.36 -26.16
N PRO A 38 -36.81 -0.04 -27.20
CA PRO A 38 -37.09 -0.70 -28.46
C PRO A 38 -35.90 -1.50 -29.03
N ASP A 39 -36.28 -2.65 -29.61
CA ASP A 39 -35.44 -3.61 -30.29
C ASP A 39 -34.65 -3.04 -31.47
N ALA A 40 -33.43 -3.56 -31.67
CA ALA A 40 -32.73 -3.48 -32.95
C ALA A 40 -32.01 -4.81 -33.25
N VAL A 41 -32.59 -5.42 -34.18
CA VAL A 41 -32.21 -6.41 -35.23
C VAL A 41 -30.76 -6.91 -35.24
N VAL A 42 -30.69 -8.24 -35.08
CA VAL A 42 -29.53 -9.11 -35.33
C VAL A 42 -29.44 -9.40 -36.84
N THR A 43 -28.24 -9.22 -37.41
CA THR A 43 -27.86 -9.84 -38.67
C THR A 43 -26.65 -10.74 -38.49
N THR A 44 -26.86 -12.01 -38.73
CA THR A 44 -25.86 -13.09 -38.79
C THR A 44 -25.30 -13.21 -40.20
N ALA A 45 -24.03 -13.49 -40.36
CA ALA A 45 -23.49 -14.21 -41.52
C ALA A 45 -22.22 -15.02 -41.14
N PRO A 46 -21.93 -16.13 -41.84
CA PRO A 46 -21.31 -17.29 -41.26
C PRO A 46 -19.80 -17.43 -41.50
N ALA A 47 -19.22 -18.32 -40.68
CA ALA A 47 -17.84 -18.77 -40.74
C ALA A 47 -17.63 -19.81 -41.84
N GLU A 48 -16.47 -19.77 -42.50
CA GLU A 48 -15.91 -20.94 -43.19
C GLU A 48 -14.52 -21.30 -42.68
N ALA A 49 -14.32 -22.60 -42.57
CA ALA A 49 -13.16 -23.28 -42.04
C ALA A 49 -12.07 -23.46 -43.09
N GLY A 50 -10.82 -23.50 -42.65
CA GLY A 50 -9.69 -23.94 -43.46
C GLY A 50 -8.50 -24.27 -42.61
N ALA A 51 -8.31 -25.56 -42.32
CA ALA A 51 -7.03 -26.09 -41.85
C ALA A 51 -6.13 -26.48 -43.03
N PRO A 52 -4.81 -26.45 -42.89
CA PRO A 52 -4.04 -27.59 -43.35
C PRO A 52 -3.06 -28.15 -42.30
N SER A 53 -2.94 -29.44 -42.44
CA SER A 53 -2.14 -30.41 -41.76
C SER A 53 -0.64 -30.30 -42.06
N GLY A 54 0.18 -30.65 -41.07
CA GLY A 54 1.34 -31.51 -41.23
C GLY A 54 2.72 -30.86 -41.36
N SER A 55 3.56 -31.02 -40.32
CA SER A 55 4.88 -31.66 -40.55
C SER A 55 5.57 -31.88 -39.19
N ALA A 56 5.93 -33.11 -38.93
CA ALA A 56 6.79 -33.51 -37.83
C ALA A 56 8.26 -33.08 -38.10
N ALA A 57 8.92 -32.47 -37.12
CA ALA A 57 10.38 -32.30 -37.11
C ALA A 57 10.94 -32.61 -35.71
N GLN A 58 11.67 -33.62 -35.66
CA GLN A 58 12.73 -34.14 -34.79
C GLN A 58 13.06 -33.43 -33.46
N ALA A 59 13.03 -34.26 -32.43
CA ALA A 59 13.57 -34.03 -31.12
C ALA A 59 15.08 -33.75 -31.17
N GLY A 60 15.45 -32.53 -30.82
CA GLY A 60 16.83 -32.15 -30.49
C GLY A 60 16.95 -32.21 -28.97
N SER A 61 17.84 -33.05 -28.45
CA SER A 61 18.19 -33.16 -27.05
C SER A 61 18.77 -31.84 -26.56
N ALA A 62 18.04 -31.09 -25.75
CA ALA A 62 18.56 -29.96 -25.01
C ALA A 62 19.33 -30.49 -23.80
N ALA A 63 20.62 -30.16 -23.75
CA ALA A 63 21.44 -30.32 -22.56
C ALA A 63 20.85 -29.53 -21.37
N PRO A 64 21.00 -29.99 -20.11
CA PRO A 64 20.52 -29.27 -18.97
C PRO A 64 21.24 -27.93 -18.89
N ALA A 65 20.49 -26.84 -18.92
CA ALA A 65 20.98 -25.50 -18.61
C ALA A 65 21.50 -25.51 -17.18
N GLY A 66 22.83 -25.55 -17.04
CA GLY A 66 23.49 -25.42 -15.75
C GLY A 66 23.03 -24.09 -15.09
N ALA A 67 22.50 -24.21 -13.89
CA ALA A 67 22.27 -23.07 -13.02
C ALA A 67 23.57 -22.27 -12.93
N ALA A 68 23.63 -21.12 -13.55
CA ALA A 68 24.71 -20.16 -13.33
C ALA A 68 24.68 -19.80 -11.86
N ALA A 69 25.64 -20.35 -11.10
CA ALA A 69 25.92 -19.93 -9.73
C ALA A 69 26.14 -18.43 -9.76
N GLY A 70 25.14 -17.68 -9.29
CA GLY A 70 25.10 -16.24 -9.38
C GLY A 70 26.27 -15.65 -8.60
N ALA A 71 27.07 -14.81 -9.27
CA ALA A 71 27.97 -13.90 -8.59
C ALA A 71 27.17 -13.19 -7.49
N ALA A 72 27.71 -13.13 -6.26
CA ALA A 72 27.09 -12.50 -5.13
C ALA A 72 26.64 -11.09 -5.54
N LYS A 73 25.34 -10.85 -5.42
CA LYS A 73 24.74 -9.55 -5.79
C LYS A 73 25.38 -8.47 -4.92
N LYS A 74 25.91 -7.39 -5.54
CA LYS A 74 26.42 -6.25 -4.78
C LYS A 74 25.29 -5.65 -3.95
N PRO A 75 25.46 -5.47 -2.64
CA PRO A 75 24.47 -4.77 -1.82
C PRO A 75 24.18 -3.38 -2.37
N LEU A 76 22.93 -2.98 -2.38
CA LEU A 76 22.46 -1.67 -2.84
C LEU A 76 21.95 -0.86 -1.65
N ASN A 77 21.88 0.46 -1.81
CA ASN A 77 21.00 1.29 -1.01
C ASN A 77 19.55 1.04 -1.45
N VAL A 78 18.60 1.30 -0.58
CA VAL A 78 17.18 1.21 -0.91
C VAL A 78 16.48 2.52 -0.55
N LEU A 79 15.83 3.12 -1.55
CA LEU A 79 14.93 4.25 -1.39
C LEU A 79 13.49 3.77 -1.63
N VAL A 80 12.62 3.93 -0.65
CA VAL A 80 11.17 3.70 -0.78
C VAL A 80 10.45 5.03 -0.84
N ILE A 81 9.62 5.21 -1.85
CA ILE A 81 8.67 6.31 -2.01
C ILE A 81 7.29 5.67 -1.94
N SER A 82 6.56 5.93 -0.87
CA SER A 82 5.16 5.52 -0.76
C SER A 82 4.26 6.75 -0.84
N ILE A 83 3.14 6.61 -1.55
CA ILE A 83 2.16 7.67 -1.75
C ILE A 83 0.85 7.20 -1.14
N ASP A 84 0.33 7.93 -0.16
CA ASP A 84 -0.90 7.61 0.54
C ASP A 84 -2.08 7.57 -0.44
N SER A 85 -2.94 6.59 -0.26
CA SER A 85 -4.18 6.43 -1.04
C SER A 85 -4.00 6.33 -2.55
N LEU A 86 -2.79 6.03 -3.08
CA LEU A 86 -2.57 5.96 -4.52
C LEU A 86 -3.14 4.67 -5.12
N ARG A 87 -4.14 4.84 -5.97
CA ARG A 87 -4.85 3.73 -6.65
C ARG A 87 -3.94 3.02 -7.67
N ALA A 88 -4.28 1.76 -7.96
CA ALA A 88 -3.59 0.98 -8.98
C ALA A 88 -3.90 1.43 -10.42
N ASP A 89 -5.05 2.06 -10.67
CA ASP A 89 -5.48 2.52 -11.99
C ASP A 89 -4.70 3.79 -12.42
N MET A 90 -3.48 3.58 -12.90
CA MET A 90 -2.51 4.61 -13.24
C MET A 90 -2.19 4.61 -14.76
N PRO A 91 -1.61 5.71 -15.31
CA PRO A 91 -1.35 5.82 -16.75
C PRO A 91 -0.50 4.68 -17.33
N TRP A 92 0.48 4.17 -16.61
CA TRP A 92 1.34 3.06 -17.06
C TRP A 92 0.64 1.69 -17.12
N VAL A 93 -0.58 1.59 -16.61
CA VAL A 93 -1.45 0.42 -16.74
C VAL A 93 -2.74 0.72 -17.51
N GLY A 94 -2.82 1.87 -18.17
CA GLY A 94 -3.89 2.20 -19.12
C GLY A 94 -4.93 3.22 -18.63
N TYR A 95 -4.75 3.87 -17.48
CA TYR A 95 -5.63 4.96 -17.07
C TYR A 95 -5.54 6.12 -18.08
N PRO A 96 -6.67 6.66 -18.58
CA PRO A 96 -6.68 7.57 -19.74
C PRO A 96 -6.18 8.99 -19.46
N ARG A 97 -6.18 9.43 -18.19
CA ARG A 97 -5.71 10.78 -17.82
C ARG A 97 -4.21 10.73 -17.54
N GLY A 98 -3.48 11.74 -18.00
CA GLY A 98 -2.04 11.87 -17.77
C GLY A 98 -1.70 12.39 -16.36
N ILE A 99 -2.19 11.72 -15.33
CA ILE A 99 -2.10 12.16 -13.93
C ILE A 99 -0.74 11.96 -13.28
N ALA A 100 0.13 11.15 -13.88
CA ALA A 100 1.44 10.84 -13.31
C ALA A 100 2.53 10.71 -14.39
N PRO A 101 2.88 11.80 -15.11
CA PRO A 101 3.83 11.73 -16.22
C PRO A 101 5.23 11.32 -15.78
N ARG A 102 5.72 11.78 -14.61
CA ARG A 102 7.06 11.47 -14.10
C ARG A 102 7.17 10.00 -13.68
N LEU A 103 6.18 9.47 -12.98
CA LEU A 103 6.12 8.05 -12.62
C LEU A 103 5.89 7.16 -13.84
N THR A 104 5.18 7.64 -14.87
CA THR A 104 5.04 6.92 -16.15
C THR A 104 6.39 6.79 -16.86
N GLU A 105 7.23 7.83 -16.85
CA GLU A 105 8.61 7.72 -17.35
C GLU A 105 9.47 6.81 -16.47
N PHE A 106 9.27 6.84 -15.14
CA PHE A 106 9.97 5.94 -14.24
C PHE A 106 9.61 4.47 -14.48
N ALA A 107 8.35 4.17 -14.78
CA ALA A 107 7.87 2.83 -15.11
C ALA A 107 8.62 2.21 -16.31
N LYS A 108 9.06 3.03 -17.27
CA LYS A 108 9.82 2.55 -18.46
C LYS A 108 11.21 2.01 -18.13
N LYS A 109 11.73 2.30 -16.94
CA LYS A 109 13.06 1.82 -16.48
C LYS A 109 12.98 0.89 -15.26
N ALA A 110 11.79 0.58 -14.77
CA ALA A 110 11.55 -0.23 -13.58
C ALA A 110 10.89 -1.58 -13.90
N THR A 111 10.95 -2.51 -12.96
CA THR A 111 10.03 -3.65 -12.94
C THR A 111 8.70 -3.18 -12.40
N VAL A 112 7.64 -3.30 -13.21
CA VAL A 112 6.27 -2.92 -12.87
C VAL A 112 5.49 -4.19 -12.51
N TYR A 113 4.95 -4.24 -11.30
CA TYR A 113 4.05 -5.30 -10.83
C TYR A 113 2.61 -4.85 -11.02
N THR A 114 1.87 -5.49 -11.91
CA THR A 114 0.50 -5.09 -12.25
C THR A 114 -0.54 -5.63 -11.29
N ASN A 115 -0.18 -6.58 -10.44
CA ASN A 115 -1.04 -7.18 -9.42
C ASN A 115 -0.33 -7.14 -8.06
N ALA A 116 -0.05 -5.93 -7.55
CA ALA A 116 0.53 -5.74 -6.24
C ALA A 116 -0.53 -5.32 -5.22
N TYR A 117 -0.38 -5.80 -3.99
CA TYR A 117 -1.38 -5.62 -2.94
C TYR A 117 -0.75 -5.06 -1.67
N SER A 118 -1.38 -4.04 -1.13
CA SER A 118 -1.10 -3.55 0.22
C SER A 118 -1.50 -4.59 1.27
N ILE A 119 -0.91 -4.50 2.45
CA ILE A 119 -1.24 -5.43 3.55
C ILE A 119 -2.63 -5.15 4.11
N SER A 120 -3.06 -3.89 4.08
CA SER A 120 -4.35 -3.44 4.59
C SER A 120 -4.86 -2.24 3.79
N SER A 121 -6.08 -1.81 4.05
CA SER A 121 -6.72 -0.66 3.41
C SER A 121 -6.71 0.62 4.25
N PHE A 122 -5.86 0.70 5.25
CA PHE A 122 -5.76 1.84 6.15
C PHE A 122 -4.30 2.10 6.52
N THR A 123 -3.87 3.34 6.41
CA THR A 123 -2.48 3.79 6.60
C THR A 123 -1.82 3.18 7.84
N SER A 124 -2.47 3.28 9.02
CA SER A 124 -1.87 2.77 10.25
C SER A 124 -1.64 1.26 10.23
N LYS A 125 -2.54 0.49 9.62
CA LYS A 125 -2.45 -0.97 9.53
C LYS A 125 -1.46 -1.39 8.45
N SER A 126 -1.55 -0.77 7.28
CA SER A 126 -0.68 -1.07 6.15
C SER A 126 0.78 -0.74 6.45
N LEU A 127 1.07 0.47 6.95
CA LEU A 127 2.43 0.89 7.29
C LEU A 127 3.01 0.11 8.47
N GLY A 128 2.16 -0.23 9.49
CA GLY A 128 2.60 -1.09 10.59
C GLY A 128 2.99 -2.48 10.12
N GLY A 129 2.16 -3.09 9.28
CA GLY A 129 2.47 -4.37 8.66
C GLY A 129 3.70 -4.32 7.77
N PHE A 130 3.84 -3.25 6.96
CA PHE A 130 5.01 -3.01 6.12
C PHE A 130 6.30 -2.92 6.96
N LEU A 131 6.36 -2.05 7.96
CA LEU A 131 7.57 -1.91 8.79
C LEU A 131 7.86 -3.14 9.66
N GLY A 132 6.81 -3.84 10.12
CA GLY A 132 6.96 -5.09 10.87
C GLY A 132 7.32 -6.31 10.01
N GLY A 133 7.10 -6.25 8.69
CA GLY A 133 7.23 -7.41 7.79
C GLY A 133 6.27 -8.56 8.13
N ARG A 134 5.14 -8.22 8.77
CA ARG A 134 4.11 -9.15 9.28
C ARG A 134 2.72 -8.58 9.02
N TYR A 135 1.70 -9.41 9.16
CA TYR A 135 0.33 -8.90 9.13
C TYR A 135 0.04 -8.02 10.36
N PRO A 136 -0.72 -6.93 10.24
CA PRO A 136 -0.99 -6.04 11.37
C PRO A 136 -1.69 -6.71 12.54
N SER A 137 -2.45 -7.79 12.33
CA SER A 137 -2.99 -8.64 13.39
C SER A 137 -1.91 -9.29 14.28
N GLU A 138 -0.71 -9.54 13.75
CA GLU A 138 0.40 -10.20 14.45
C GLU A 138 1.28 -9.24 15.24
N LEU A 139 0.99 -7.93 15.17
CA LEU A 139 1.75 -6.91 15.87
C LEU A 139 1.05 -6.49 17.16
N GLU A 140 1.81 -6.43 18.24
CA GLU A 140 1.32 -5.86 19.50
C GLU A 140 0.97 -4.38 19.31
N ARG A 141 -0.28 -4.05 19.64
CA ARG A 141 -0.86 -2.74 19.30
C ARG A 141 -1.90 -2.29 20.31
N THR A 142 -2.27 -1.02 20.25
CA THR A 142 -3.42 -0.47 20.96
C THR A 142 -4.71 -0.64 20.14
N ALA A 143 -5.86 -0.56 20.81
CA ALA A 143 -7.19 -0.76 20.21
C ALA A 143 -7.74 0.40 19.36
N PRO A 144 -7.38 1.69 19.56
CA PRO A 144 -7.95 2.78 18.77
C PRO A 144 -7.76 2.62 17.27
N PHE A 145 -8.63 3.24 16.48
CA PHE A 145 -8.57 3.31 15.03
C PHE A 145 -7.18 3.78 14.54
N PHE A 146 -6.69 4.90 15.07
CA PHE A 146 -5.30 5.30 14.96
C PHE A 146 -4.45 4.47 15.93
N THR A 147 -4.13 3.27 15.49
CA THR A 147 -3.42 2.26 16.26
C THR A 147 -1.98 2.67 16.54
N ARG A 148 -1.53 2.51 17.78
CA ARG A 148 -0.11 2.61 18.13
C ARG A 148 0.50 1.20 18.22
N TYR A 149 1.58 0.98 17.50
CA TYR A 149 2.41 -0.22 17.63
C TYR A 149 3.36 -0.09 18.81
N LEU A 150 3.55 -1.21 19.53
CA LEU A 150 4.30 -1.22 20.77
C LEU A 150 5.78 -1.53 20.51
N PRO A 151 6.70 -1.07 21.38
CA PRO A 151 8.15 -1.27 21.23
C PRO A 151 8.60 -2.74 21.22
N GLN A 152 7.74 -3.68 21.65
CA GLN A 152 8.03 -5.12 21.61
C GLN A 152 8.06 -5.68 20.17
N ASN A 153 7.40 -4.99 19.23
CA ASN A 153 7.50 -5.35 17.83
C ASN A 153 8.87 -4.94 17.30
N LYS A 154 9.62 -5.91 16.79
CA LYS A 154 10.86 -5.59 16.09
C LYS A 154 10.54 -5.12 14.67
N MET A 155 10.79 -3.85 14.40
CA MET A 155 10.55 -3.25 13.10
C MET A 155 11.74 -3.44 12.15
N PHE A 156 11.47 -3.42 10.85
CA PHE A 156 12.48 -3.59 9.80
C PHE A 156 13.69 -2.64 9.94
N PRO A 157 13.50 -1.34 10.22
CA PRO A 157 14.65 -0.43 10.36
C PRO A 157 15.56 -0.77 11.54
N GLU A 158 15.03 -1.32 12.66
CA GLU A 158 15.86 -1.76 13.79
C GLU A 158 16.80 -2.88 13.37
N ALA A 159 16.28 -3.87 12.60
CA ALA A 159 17.09 -4.96 12.11
C ALA A 159 18.16 -4.52 11.10
N LEU A 160 17.95 -3.40 10.41
CA LEU A 160 18.92 -2.79 9.52
C LEU A 160 20.01 -2.04 10.27
N GLN A 161 19.65 -1.25 11.30
CA GLN A 161 20.62 -0.55 12.16
C GLN A 161 21.62 -1.53 12.81
N GLU A 162 21.12 -2.66 13.33
CA GLU A 162 21.97 -3.70 13.92
C GLU A 162 23.03 -4.26 12.94
N GLN A 163 22.85 -4.03 11.65
CA GLN A 163 23.72 -4.47 10.57
C GLN A 163 24.50 -3.33 9.90
N GLY A 164 24.49 -2.15 10.53
CA GLY A 164 25.25 -0.97 10.06
C GLY A 164 24.67 -0.34 8.79
N VAL A 165 23.36 -0.47 8.55
CA VAL A 165 22.65 0.25 7.49
C VAL A 165 22.03 1.50 8.10
N HIS A 166 22.34 2.68 7.57
CA HIS A 166 21.71 3.92 8.00
C HIS A 166 20.24 3.96 7.62
N THR A 167 19.41 4.46 8.53
CA THR A 167 17.94 4.44 8.36
C THR A 167 17.39 5.85 8.53
N LEU A 168 16.72 6.35 7.47
CA LEU A 168 16.16 7.69 7.48
C LEU A 168 14.76 7.73 6.87
N THR A 169 13.93 8.62 7.40
CA THR A 169 12.56 8.78 6.92
C THR A 169 12.01 10.17 7.21
N ALA A 170 11.14 10.66 6.34
CA ALA A 170 10.34 11.85 6.60
C ALA A 170 8.88 11.63 6.17
N HIS A 171 7.99 12.26 6.91
CA HIS A 171 6.54 12.11 6.77
C HIS A 171 5.83 13.46 6.75
N ALA A 172 4.62 13.45 6.24
CA ALA A 172 3.81 14.64 6.10
C ALA A 172 2.48 14.60 6.88
N HIS A 173 2.24 13.57 7.69
CA HIS A 173 1.04 13.45 8.52
C HIS A 173 1.37 13.40 10.01
N ALA A 174 0.60 14.13 10.84
CA ALA A 174 0.87 14.23 12.27
C ALA A 174 0.71 12.92 13.05
N TYR A 175 -0.11 11.97 12.58
CA TYR A 175 -0.18 10.62 13.14
C TYR A 175 1.18 9.89 13.06
N LEU A 176 2.00 10.20 12.07
CA LEU A 176 3.35 9.67 11.91
C LEU A 176 4.41 10.46 12.70
N ALA A 177 4.01 11.42 13.55
CA ALA A 177 4.96 12.09 14.44
C ALA A 177 5.55 11.11 15.47
N LYS A 178 6.76 11.39 15.95
CA LYS A 178 7.40 10.60 17.00
C LYS A 178 6.49 10.45 18.22
N ASN A 179 6.51 9.27 18.82
CA ASN A 179 5.71 8.90 20.00
C ASN A 179 4.20 8.82 19.75
N THR A 180 3.72 8.87 18.52
CA THR A 180 2.29 8.75 18.17
C THR A 180 1.96 7.33 17.74
N GLY A 181 2.36 6.90 16.55
CA GLY A 181 2.02 5.60 15.96
C GLY A 181 3.03 4.47 16.26
N GLY A 182 4.23 4.80 16.75
CA GLY A 182 5.32 3.85 16.97
C GLY A 182 6.10 3.51 15.70
N PHE A 183 6.01 4.36 14.67
CA PHE A 183 6.70 4.17 13.38
C PHE A 183 8.15 4.63 13.39
N GLU A 184 8.57 5.36 14.42
CA GLU A 184 9.92 5.88 14.57
C GLU A 184 10.96 4.81 14.93
N GLN A 185 10.51 3.60 15.28
CA GLN A 185 11.37 2.51 15.75
C GLN A 185 12.41 2.13 14.69
N GLY A 186 13.69 2.23 15.06
CA GLY A 186 14.82 1.87 14.22
C GLY A 186 15.23 2.90 13.17
N PHE A 187 14.64 4.11 13.15
CA PHE A 187 15.12 5.19 12.29
C PHE A 187 16.09 6.11 13.03
N GLU A 188 17.29 6.29 12.47
CA GLU A 188 18.33 7.22 12.99
C GLU A 188 17.94 8.68 12.76
N ASP A 189 17.46 8.99 11.55
CA ASP A 189 16.94 10.32 11.20
C ASP A 189 15.45 10.20 10.83
N TYR A 190 14.59 10.58 11.76
CA TYR A 190 13.13 10.55 11.62
C TYR A 190 12.58 11.96 11.72
N ARG A 191 11.97 12.47 10.65
CA ARG A 191 11.46 13.84 10.58
C ARG A 191 10.01 13.91 10.17
N LEU A 192 9.33 14.95 10.67
CA LEU A 192 8.00 15.36 10.22
C LEU A 192 8.13 16.71 9.51
N VAL A 193 7.39 16.90 8.42
CA VAL A 193 7.28 18.19 7.74
C VAL A 193 6.82 19.26 8.75
N PRO A 194 7.52 20.42 8.86
CA PRO A 194 7.18 21.45 9.82
C PRO A 194 5.80 22.07 9.59
N GLY A 195 5.10 22.37 10.70
CA GLY A 195 3.82 23.10 10.69
C GLY A 195 2.59 22.22 10.55
N ILE A 196 2.73 20.89 10.59
CA ILE A 196 1.61 19.94 10.60
C ILE A 196 1.10 19.77 12.01
N THR A 197 -0.22 19.87 12.17
CA THR A 197 -0.93 19.61 13.44
C THR A 197 -1.88 18.45 13.26
N PHE A 198 -2.12 17.69 14.32
CA PHE A 198 -3.02 16.55 14.28
C PHE A 198 -4.48 16.99 14.34
N ASP A 199 -5.26 16.59 13.35
CA ASP A 199 -6.72 16.66 13.35
C ASP A 199 -7.26 15.28 12.96
N TYR A 200 -8.12 14.69 13.78
CA TYR A 200 -8.72 13.37 13.53
C TYR A 200 -9.69 13.36 12.33
N ASN A 201 -10.15 14.52 11.89
CA ASN A 201 -11.23 14.64 10.92
C ASN A 201 -10.78 15.14 9.55
N LYS A 202 -9.59 15.75 9.48
CA LYS A 202 -9.12 16.42 8.26
C LYS A 202 -7.60 16.37 8.18
N ASP A 203 -7.10 16.06 7.01
CA ASP A 203 -5.73 16.40 6.60
C ASP A 203 -5.77 17.51 5.54
N PRO A 204 -5.83 18.79 5.97
CA PRO A 204 -6.00 19.91 5.04
C PRO A 204 -4.70 20.35 4.38
N TYR A 205 -3.63 19.59 4.53
CA TYR A 205 -2.31 20.04 4.13
C TYR A 205 -1.90 19.50 2.77
N VAL A 206 -1.52 20.40 1.87
CA VAL A 206 -0.74 20.06 0.68
C VAL A 206 0.74 20.09 1.08
N THR A 207 1.42 18.97 0.95
CA THR A 207 2.69 18.73 1.66
C THR A 207 3.87 18.33 0.79
N SER A 208 3.66 17.85 -0.44
CA SER A 208 4.74 17.37 -1.32
C SER A 208 5.81 18.43 -1.58
N GLN A 209 5.42 19.72 -1.70
CA GLN A 209 6.37 20.84 -1.86
C GLN A 209 7.25 21.09 -0.64
N LYS A 210 6.90 20.54 0.52
CA LYS A 210 7.72 20.61 1.75
C LYS A 210 8.47 19.31 1.98
N LEU A 211 7.85 18.17 1.71
CA LEU A 211 8.43 16.86 1.92
C LEU A 211 9.62 16.60 0.99
N THR A 212 9.47 16.91 -0.30
CA THR A 212 10.57 16.70 -1.26
C THR A 212 11.84 17.48 -0.92
N PRO A 213 11.80 18.80 -0.62
CA PRO A 213 12.99 19.51 -0.15
C PRO A 213 13.59 18.93 1.14
N LEU A 214 12.76 18.51 2.09
CA LEU A 214 13.20 17.86 3.32
C LEU A 214 13.90 16.52 3.04
N ALA A 215 13.35 15.70 2.15
CA ALA A 215 13.95 14.44 1.71
C ALA A 215 15.32 14.68 1.03
N ILE A 216 15.39 15.69 0.17
CA ILE A 216 16.66 16.09 -0.50
C ILE A 216 17.68 16.57 0.52
N GLU A 217 17.28 17.39 1.50
CA GLU A 217 18.17 17.83 2.60
C GLU A 217 18.73 16.62 3.35
N MET A 218 17.88 15.67 3.76
CA MET A 218 18.29 14.47 4.48
C MET A 218 19.24 13.59 3.67
N LEU A 219 18.98 13.42 2.38
CA LEU A 219 19.82 12.63 1.47
C LEU A 219 21.10 13.36 1.04
N SER A 220 21.17 14.67 1.22
CA SER A 220 22.40 15.49 0.99
C SER A 220 23.35 15.44 2.18
N ASP A 221 22.88 15.06 3.36
CA ASP A 221 23.73 14.91 4.54
C ASP A 221 24.58 13.65 4.42
N ALA A 222 25.89 13.81 4.35
CA ALA A 222 26.83 12.71 4.20
C ALA A 222 26.73 11.68 5.34
N LYS A 223 26.31 12.07 6.55
CA LYS A 223 26.11 11.13 7.66
C LYS A 223 25.04 10.08 7.35
N ASN A 224 24.04 10.43 6.53
CA ASN A 224 22.92 9.55 6.16
C ASN A 224 23.23 8.67 4.93
N THR A 225 24.20 9.08 4.08
CA THR A 225 24.47 8.47 2.79
C THR A 225 25.88 7.90 2.64
N THR A 226 26.72 8.02 3.67
CA THR A 226 28.03 7.33 3.70
C THR A 226 27.82 5.87 4.11
N GLY A 227 28.13 4.96 3.21
CA GLY A 227 27.83 3.53 3.39
C GLY A 227 26.47 3.15 2.86
N ARG A 228 25.91 2.03 3.36
CA ARG A 228 24.57 1.57 2.97
C ARG A 228 23.52 2.33 3.74
N PHE A 229 22.42 2.68 3.04
CA PHE A 229 21.27 3.30 3.67
C PHE A 229 19.94 2.72 3.20
N PHE A 230 18.96 2.82 4.06
CA PHE A 230 17.53 2.65 3.78
C PHE A 230 16.86 3.99 4.03
N ALA A 231 16.21 4.55 2.99
CA ALA A 231 15.44 5.77 3.08
C ALA A 231 13.98 5.49 2.73
N TRP A 232 13.05 6.05 3.51
CA TRP A 232 11.62 5.96 3.24
C TRP A 232 10.97 7.33 3.34
N PHE A 233 10.29 7.76 2.26
CA PHE A 233 9.53 9.01 2.24
C PHE A 233 8.08 8.72 1.87
N HIS A 234 7.16 9.14 2.76
CA HIS A 234 5.74 8.88 2.61
C HIS A 234 5.01 10.17 2.29
N TYR A 235 4.48 10.27 1.06
CA TYR A 235 3.75 11.40 0.51
C TYR A 235 2.26 11.27 0.84
N MET A 236 1.60 12.40 1.17
CA MET A 236 0.23 12.41 1.70
C MET A 236 -0.79 13.06 0.77
N ASP A 237 -0.39 13.87 -0.23
CA ASP A 237 -1.30 14.78 -0.90
C ASP A 237 -2.52 14.14 -1.59
N PRO A 238 -2.47 12.91 -2.17
CA PRO A 238 -3.68 12.25 -2.68
C PRO A 238 -4.67 11.79 -1.61
N HIS A 239 -4.37 11.97 -0.32
CA HIS A 239 -5.27 11.66 0.79
C HIS A 239 -6.42 12.69 0.87
N ASP A 240 -7.61 12.28 1.33
CA ASP A 240 -8.72 13.21 1.60
C ASP A 240 -8.31 14.25 2.70
N VAL A 241 -8.54 15.54 2.45
CA VAL A 241 -9.41 16.29 1.52
C VAL A 241 -8.65 16.60 0.22
N TYR A 242 -9.26 16.32 -0.95
CA TYR A 242 -8.62 16.56 -2.25
C TYR A 242 -8.68 18.03 -2.62
N HIS A 243 -7.57 18.59 -3.07
CA HIS A 243 -7.41 19.99 -3.47
C HIS A 243 -7.20 20.10 -4.98
N GLY A 244 -7.71 21.16 -5.59
CA GLY A 244 -7.33 21.57 -6.94
C GLY A 244 -6.03 22.35 -6.93
N HIS A 245 -5.20 22.19 -7.96
CA HIS A 245 -3.90 22.86 -8.09
C HIS A 245 -3.90 23.80 -9.31
N GLU A 246 -3.56 25.09 -9.09
CA GLU A 246 -3.59 26.11 -10.16
C GLU A 246 -2.59 25.83 -11.29
N ASP A 247 -1.45 25.23 -10.96
CA ASP A 247 -0.34 24.97 -11.90
C ASP A 247 -0.42 23.60 -12.60
N GLY A 248 -1.59 22.98 -12.66
CA GLY A 248 -1.77 21.63 -13.21
C GLY A 248 -2.91 21.53 -14.22
N PRO A 249 -3.08 20.35 -14.82
CA PRO A 249 -4.27 20.07 -15.61
C PRO A 249 -5.50 20.00 -14.70
N HIS A 250 -6.64 20.50 -15.20
CA HIS A 250 -7.91 20.46 -14.50
C HIS A 250 -8.86 19.48 -15.19
N TRP A 251 -9.35 18.47 -14.44
CA TRP A 251 -10.27 17.47 -14.96
C TRP A 251 -11.71 17.67 -14.51
N GLY A 252 -11.98 18.55 -13.53
CA GLY A 252 -13.31 18.87 -13.04
C GLY A 252 -13.36 19.19 -11.55
N LYS A 253 -14.54 18.97 -10.93
CA LYS A 253 -14.77 19.32 -9.52
C LYS A 253 -15.30 18.14 -8.69
N LYS A 254 -15.40 16.94 -9.27
CA LYS A 254 -15.79 15.75 -8.54
C LYS A 254 -14.61 15.28 -7.68
N PRO A 255 -14.85 14.55 -6.60
CA PRO A 255 -13.76 14.01 -5.75
C PRO A 255 -12.66 13.32 -6.55
N ARG A 256 -13.01 12.45 -7.51
CA ARG A 256 -12.04 11.78 -8.38
C ARG A 256 -11.26 12.75 -9.28
N ASP A 257 -11.87 13.84 -9.73
CA ASP A 257 -11.18 14.82 -10.57
C ASP A 257 -10.11 15.56 -9.76
N LEU A 258 -10.47 15.98 -8.53
CA LEU A 258 -9.53 16.64 -7.62
C LEU A 258 -8.43 15.69 -7.14
N TYR A 259 -8.76 14.44 -6.84
CA TYR A 259 -7.78 13.41 -6.54
C TYR A 259 -6.76 13.22 -7.67
N ASP A 260 -7.21 13.20 -8.93
CA ASP A 260 -6.32 13.12 -10.08
C ASP A 260 -5.38 14.33 -10.17
N GLU A 261 -5.84 15.53 -9.78
CA GLU A 261 -5.01 16.74 -9.68
C GLU A 261 -3.97 16.63 -8.55
N GLU A 262 -4.33 16.06 -7.38
CA GLU A 262 -3.41 15.77 -6.29
C GLU A 262 -2.33 14.74 -6.70
N VAL A 263 -2.73 13.68 -7.42
CA VAL A 263 -1.77 12.70 -7.94
C VAL A 263 -0.79 13.36 -8.90
N TYR A 264 -1.28 14.22 -9.80
CA TYR A 264 -0.42 14.97 -10.71
C TYR A 264 0.55 15.88 -9.96
N TYR A 265 0.07 16.59 -8.95
CA TYR A 265 0.90 17.46 -8.13
C TYR A 265 1.99 16.67 -7.39
N THR A 266 1.62 15.58 -6.72
CA THR A 266 2.55 14.69 -6.04
C THR A 266 3.60 14.11 -6.99
N ASP A 267 3.19 13.69 -8.19
CA ASP A 267 4.06 13.17 -9.24
C ASP A 267 5.17 14.16 -9.62
N GLN A 268 4.85 15.47 -9.73
CA GLN A 268 5.87 16.48 -10.02
C GLN A 268 6.94 16.57 -8.93
N TRP A 269 6.54 16.47 -7.66
CA TRP A 269 7.47 16.55 -6.54
C TRP A 269 8.27 15.25 -6.36
N VAL A 270 7.65 14.09 -6.54
CA VAL A 270 8.34 12.80 -6.59
C VAL A 270 9.35 12.80 -7.74
N GLY A 271 8.97 13.31 -8.90
CA GLY A 271 9.88 13.45 -10.05
C GLY A 271 11.14 14.25 -9.71
N ARG A 272 11.02 15.35 -8.95
CA ARG A 272 12.18 16.14 -8.49
C ARG A 272 13.08 15.34 -7.55
N LEU A 273 12.51 14.52 -6.67
CA LEU A 273 13.31 13.63 -5.82
C LEU A 273 14.06 12.59 -6.65
N LEU A 274 13.40 11.98 -7.64
CA LEU A 274 14.04 11.02 -8.56
C LEU A 274 15.18 11.66 -9.35
N ASP A 275 14.98 12.89 -9.88
CA ASP A 275 16.02 13.65 -10.59
C ASP A 275 17.23 13.99 -9.70
N PHE A 276 16.97 14.24 -8.40
CA PHE A 276 18.04 14.48 -7.43
C PHE A 276 18.84 13.20 -7.19
N VAL A 277 18.18 12.07 -6.94
CA VAL A 277 18.82 10.77 -6.69
C VAL A 277 19.69 10.33 -7.88
N GLU A 278 19.21 10.51 -9.11
CA GLU A 278 19.94 10.15 -10.32
C GLU A 278 21.29 10.89 -10.47
N LYS A 279 21.37 12.11 -9.91
CA LYS A 279 22.59 12.95 -9.97
C LYS A 279 23.59 12.68 -8.84
N GLN A 280 23.22 11.85 -7.85
CA GLN A 280 24.10 11.61 -6.71
C GLN A 280 25.17 10.55 -7.02
N PRO A 281 26.36 10.63 -6.41
CA PRO A 281 27.41 9.62 -6.56
C PRO A 281 26.95 8.21 -6.19
N TRP A 282 26.06 8.08 -5.21
CA TRP A 282 25.47 6.83 -4.74
C TRP A 282 24.21 6.43 -5.52
N GLY A 283 23.69 7.27 -6.41
CA GLY A 283 22.52 6.98 -7.24
C GLY A 283 22.62 5.67 -8.04
N PRO A 284 23.75 5.40 -8.73
CA PRO A 284 23.97 4.14 -9.45
C PRO A 284 24.03 2.87 -8.55
N GLU A 285 24.05 3.03 -7.24
CA GLU A 285 24.05 1.97 -6.24
C GLU A 285 22.75 1.92 -5.43
N THR A 286 21.68 2.58 -5.90
CA THR A 286 20.41 2.71 -5.18
C THR A 286 19.28 2.05 -5.94
N ALA A 287 18.64 1.06 -5.33
CA ALA A 287 17.35 0.54 -5.77
C ALA A 287 16.23 1.48 -5.30
N ILE A 288 15.24 1.74 -6.16
CA ILE A 288 14.13 2.64 -5.85
C ILE A 288 12.83 1.85 -5.93
N VAL A 289 12.05 1.88 -4.87
CA VAL A 289 10.71 1.29 -4.76
C VAL A 289 9.70 2.43 -4.76
N VAL A 290 8.72 2.40 -5.67
CA VAL A 290 7.57 3.32 -5.66
C VAL A 290 6.33 2.49 -5.48
N THR A 291 5.51 2.84 -4.47
CA THR A 291 4.28 2.11 -4.15
C THR A 291 3.27 3.01 -3.43
N ALA A 292 2.12 2.46 -3.04
CA ALA A 292 1.15 3.10 -2.14
C ALA A 292 0.97 2.24 -0.88
N ASP A 293 0.45 2.81 0.18
CA ASP A 293 0.08 2.05 1.38
C ASP A 293 -1.31 1.41 1.25
N HIS A 294 -2.24 2.02 0.51
CA HIS A 294 -3.55 1.51 0.09
C HIS A 294 -4.10 2.34 -1.08
N GLY A 295 -5.28 1.99 -1.57
CA GLY A 295 -6.03 2.73 -2.58
C GLY A 295 -7.11 3.63 -1.98
N GLU A 296 -8.06 4.09 -2.83
CA GLU A 296 -9.11 5.05 -2.49
C GLU A 296 -10.40 4.75 -3.28
N ALA A 297 -11.55 4.84 -2.61
CA ALA A 297 -12.87 4.62 -3.23
C ALA A 297 -13.60 5.94 -3.51
N PHE A 298 -14.25 6.02 -4.68
CA PHE A 298 -15.03 7.16 -5.15
C PHE A 298 -16.48 6.79 -5.48
N GLY A 299 -17.05 5.84 -4.78
CA GLY A 299 -18.42 5.32 -4.96
C GLY A 299 -18.48 3.84 -5.26
N GLU A 300 -17.36 3.18 -5.54
CA GLU A 300 -17.29 1.74 -5.74
C GLU A 300 -17.76 1.02 -4.47
N HIS A 301 -18.59 -0.01 -4.62
CA HIS A 301 -19.24 -0.75 -3.52
C HIS A 301 -20.07 0.14 -2.56
N GLY A 302 -20.46 1.35 -2.98
CA GLY A 302 -21.10 2.34 -2.13
C GLY A 302 -20.16 2.99 -1.11
N LEU A 303 -18.85 2.84 -1.31
CA LEU A 303 -17.80 3.39 -0.44
C LEU A 303 -17.32 4.75 -0.93
N SER A 304 -16.88 5.56 0.01
CA SER A 304 -16.04 6.73 -0.23
C SER A 304 -14.84 6.64 0.70
N ARG A 305 -13.67 7.08 0.23
CA ARG A 305 -12.43 6.99 1.01
C ARG A 305 -11.98 5.53 1.24
N HIS A 306 -11.28 5.25 2.31
CA HIS A 306 -10.63 3.97 2.62
C HIS A 306 -10.89 3.52 4.07
N ALA A 307 -10.17 2.51 4.57
CA ALA A 307 -10.04 2.07 5.96
C ALA A 307 -11.05 1.04 6.48
N PHE A 308 -12.14 0.74 5.79
CA PHE A 308 -13.19 -0.09 6.37
C PHE A 308 -13.40 -1.43 5.66
N GLU A 309 -12.94 -1.58 4.43
CA GLU A 309 -13.15 -2.77 3.60
C GLU A 309 -11.87 -3.18 2.87
N LEU A 310 -11.87 -4.34 2.19
CA LEU A 310 -10.70 -4.90 1.51
C LEU A 310 -10.98 -5.22 0.03
N TYR A 311 -11.83 -4.42 -0.61
CA TYR A 311 -12.06 -4.53 -2.07
C TYR A 311 -10.82 -4.10 -2.86
N GLU A 312 -10.75 -4.56 -4.14
CA GLU A 312 -9.63 -4.26 -5.04
C GLU A 312 -9.26 -2.78 -5.07
N VAL A 313 -10.25 -1.92 -5.17
CA VAL A 313 -10.05 -0.46 -5.20
C VAL A 313 -9.29 0.09 -3.99
N LEU A 314 -9.26 -0.64 -2.87
CA LEU A 314 -8.63 -0.24 -1.62
C LEU A 314 -7.31 -0.94 -1.33
N VAL A 315 -7.08 -2.14 -1.89
CA VAL A 315 -5.89 -2.94 -1.56
C VAL A 315 -5.00 -3.26 -2.76
N HIS A 316 -5.51 -3.16 -3.97
CA HIS A 316 -4.69 -3.24 -5.18
C HIS A 316 -3.99 -1.90 -5.37
N VAL A 317 -2.66 -1.92 -5.38
CA VAL A 317 -1.82 -0.71 -5.35
C VAL A 317 -0.72 -0.76 -6.41
N PRO A 318 -0.20 0.39 -6.86
CA PRO A 318 0.95 0.38 -7.76
C PRO A 318 2.19 -0.13 -7.03
N LEU A 319 3.04 -0.86 -7.76
CA LEU A 319 4.37 -1.25 -7.30
C LEU A 319 5.34 -1.21 -8.48
N MET A 320 6.35 -0.39 -8.36
CA MET A 320 7.45 -0.28 -9.31
C MET A 320 8.77 -0.38 -8.57
N ILE A 321 9.70 -1.20 -9.09
CA ILE A 321 11.02 -1.37 -8.49
C ILE A 321 12.09 -1.17 -9.56
N TYR A 322 12.86 -0.11 -9.41
CA TYR A 322 14.06 0.11 -10.22
C TYR A 322 15.27 -0.50 -9.53
N VAL A 323 16.01 -1.31 -10.25
CA VAL A 323 17.32 -1.83 -9.83
C VAL A 323 18.36 -1.40 -10.84
N PRO A 324 19.43 -0.74 -10.42
CA PRO A 324 20.46 -0.25 -11.33
C PRO A 324 21.01 -1.33 -12.26
N GLY A 325 21.11 -1.02 -13.56
CA GLY A 325 21.63 -1.93 -14.56
C GLY A 325 20.72 -3.13 -14.90
N ARG A 326 19.45 -3.11 -14.47
CA ARG A 326 18.46 -4.12 -14.86
C ARG A 326 17.47 -3.56 -15.87
N PRO A 327 17.06 -4.36 -16.87
CA PRO A 327 16.06 -3.92 -17.84
C PRO A 327 14.69 -3.78 -17.17
N ALA A 328 13.88 -2.87 -17.69
CA ALA A 328 12.47 -2.78 -17.33
C ALA A 328 11.73 -4.05 -17.74
N ARG A 329 10.73 -4.42 -16.93
CA ARG A 329 9.84 -5.56 -17.22
C ARG A 329 8.47 -5.36 -16.56
N VAL A 330 7.48 -6.08 -17.04
CA VAL A 330 6.17 -6.20 -16.41
C VAL A 330 6.05 -7.58 -15.78
N VAL A 331 5.54 -7.63 -14.55
CA VAL A 331 5.26 -8.87 -13.81
C VAL A 331 3.79 -8.87 -13.43
N GLU A 332 3.06 -9.87 -13.93
CA GLU A 332 1.63 -10.02 -13.64
C GLU A 332 1.34 -10.94 -12.44
N ALA A 333 2.34 -11.69 -11.97
CA ALA A 333 2.18 -12.55 -10.80
C ALA A 333 1.85 -11.72 -9.55
N PRO A 334 0.84 -12.10 -8.76
CA PRO A 334 0.44 -11.36 -7.56
C PRO A 334 1.57 -11.24 -6.55
N ARG A 335 1.73 -10.04 -5.95
CA ARG A 335 2.70 -9.77 -4.90
C ARG A 335 2.07 -8.96 -3.77
N SER A 336 2.45 -9.29 -2.55
CA SER A 336 2.03 -8.56 -1.36
C SER A 336 3.15 -7.67 -0.82
N HIS A 337 2.81 -6.57 -0.19
CA HIS A 337 3.78 -5.74 0.52
C HIS A 337 4.50 -6.49 1.64
N VAL A 338 3.92 -7.56 2.18
CA VAL A 338 4.63 -8.41 3.15
C VAL A 338 5.88 -9.05 2.54
N ASP A 339 5.91 -9.25 1.22
CA ASP A 339 7.04 -9.78 0.45
C ASP A 339 8.11 -8.71 0.15
N LEU A 340 7.78 -7.43 0.24
CA LEU A 340 8.73 -6.34 0.00
C LEU A 340 9.85 -6.31 1.04
N ILE A 341 9.52 -6.55 2.32
CA ILE A 341 10.52 -6.47 3.39
C ILE A 341 11.65 -7.48 3.19
N PRO A 342 11.42 -8.80 3.02
CA PRO A 342 12.51 -9.73 2.73
C PRO A 342 13.22 -9.39 1.40
N THR A 343 12.50 -8.82 0.41
CA THR A 343 13.13 -8.37 -0.86
C THR A 343 14.10 -7.21 -0.63
N MET A 344 13.73 -6.26 0.24
CA MET A 344 14.63 -5.14 0.59
C MET A 344 15.83 -5.59 1.42
N PHE A 345 15.69 -6.57 2.31
CA PHE A 345 16.83 -7.19 2.98
C PHE A 345 17.82 -7.77 1.97
N ASP A 346 17.34 -8.49 0.95
CA ASP A 346 18.19 -9.06 -0.09
C ASP A 346 18.86 -7.97 -0.96
N LEU A 347 18.14 -6.89 -1.30
CA LEU A 347 18.72 -5.75 -2.03
C LEU A 347 19.81 -5.07 -1.23
N LEU A 348 19.60 -4.86 0.07
CA LEU A 348 20.55 -4.26 1.01
C LEU A 348 21.71 -5.22 1.36
N GLY A 349 21.65 -6.50 1.00
CA GLY A 349 22.60 -7.51 1.45
C GLY A 349 22.62 -7.67 2.96
N ALA A 350 21.46 -7.48 3.61
CA ALA A 350 21.26 -7.63 5.03
C ALA A 350 20.54 -8.95 5.36
N LYS A 351 20.72 -9.45 6.57
CA LYS A 351 20.06 -10.68 7.01
C LYS A 351 18.64 -10.40 7.48
N PRO A 352 17.63 -11.11 6.95
CA PRO A 352 16.24 -10.90 7.35
C PRO A 352 15.99 -11.33 8.79
N ASN A 353 15.02 -10.69 9.45
CA ASN A 353 14.46 -11.15 10.71
C ASN A 353 13.70 -12.49 10.48
N PRO A 354 13.88 -13.52 11.29
CA PRO A 354 13.18 -14.80 11.13
C PRO A 354 11.66 -14.74 11.34
N GLU A 355 11.14 -13.67 11.91
CA GLU A 355 9.70 -13.47 12.12
C GLU A 355 8.94 -12.96 10.89
N LEU A 356 9.63 -12.66 9.78
CA LEU A 356 8.98 -12.17 8.56
C LEU A 356 8.02 -13.19 7.97
N ARG A 357 6.88 -12.70 7.48
CA ARG A 357 5.84 -13.54 6.86
C ARG A 357 5.99 -13.67 5.35
N GLY A 358 6.56 -12.66 4.71
CA GLY A 358 6.75 -12.63 3.27
C GLY A 358 7.89 -13.50 2.77
N LYS A 359 7.93 -13.66 1.46
CA LYS A 359 9.03 -14.32 0.74
C LYS A 359 9.62 -13.33 -0.25
N SER A 360 10.95 -13.19 -0.22
CA SER A 360 11.64 -12.34 -1.19
C SER A 360 11.32 -12.75 -2.64
N PHE A 361 11.13 -11.75 -3.47
CA PHE A 361 11.05 -11.89 -4.93
C PHE A 361 12.22 -11.17 -5.64
N VAL A 362 13.31 -10.95 -4.92
CA VAL A 362 14.52 -10.30 -5.49
C VAL A 362 15.02 -11.01 -6.75
N GLY A 363 14.83 -12.33 -6.87
CA GLY A 363 15.19 -13.09 -8.08
C GLY A 363 14.51 -12.55 -9.34
N GLU A 364 13.26 -12.13 -9.24
CA GLU A 364 12.49 -11.57 -10.36
C GLU A 364 13.08 -10.26 -10.88
N LEU A 365 13.60 -9.41 -9.98
CA LEU A 365 14.25 -8.15 -10.32
C LEU A 365 15.55 -8.36 -11.09
N TYR A 366 16.10 -9.59 -11.06
CA TYR A 366 17.30 -9.99 -11.78
C TYR A 366 17.00 -10.91 -12.98
N GLY A 367 15.74 -10.96 -13.42
CA GLY A 367 15.32 -11.69 -14.62
C GLY A 367 14.83 -13.12 -14.37
N GLY A 368 14.72 -13.55 -13.10
CA GLY A 368 14.10 -14.83 -12.74
C GLY A 368 12.60 -14.87 -13.05
N GLU A 369 12.05 -16.08 -13.07
CA GLU A 369 10.62 -16.31 -13.23
C GLU A 369 9.85 -15.85 -11.98
N ALA A 370 8.62 -15.38 -12.19
CA ALA A 370 7.74 -14.96 -11.14
C ALA A 370 6.76 -16.09 -10.77
N GLU A 371 7.07 -16.80 -9.70
CA GLU A 371 6.21 -17.87 -9.18
C GLU A 371 4.88 -17.33 -8.67
N PRO A 372 3.73 -17.95 -8.99
CA PRO A 372 2.44 -17.60 -8.43
C PRO A 372 2.47 -17.70 -6.90
N ARG A 373 1.82 -16.75 -6.21
CA ARG A 373 1.71 -16.72 -4.75
C ARG A 373 0.31 -16.32 -4.32
N ASP A 374 -0.13 -16.88 -3.22
CA ASP A 374 -1.31 -16.38 -2.53
C ASP A 374 -1.00 -15.02 -1.90
N VAL A 375 -1.98 -14.13 -1.96
CA VAL A 375 -1.91 -12.83 -1.30
C VAL A 375 -2.97 -12.76 -0.22
N VAL A 376 -2.58 -12.32 0.96
CA VAL A 376 -3.50 -12.04 2.07
C VAL A 376 -3.43 -10.54 2.37
N CYS A 377 -4.61 -9.91 2.50
CA CYS A 377 -4.71 -8.58 3.12
C CYS A 377 -5.43 -8.73 4.46
N ASP A 378 -4.99 -7.99 5.46
CA ASP A 378 -5.41 -8.13 6.85
C ASP A 378 -5.81 -6.78 7.43
N LEU A 379 -7.08 -6.61 7.72
CA LEU A 379 -7.63 -5.48 8.47
C LEU A 379 -8.05 -6.00 9.85
N PRO A 380 -7.19 -5.85 10.87
CA PRO A 380 -7.48 -6.34 12.20
C PRO A 380 -8.62 -5.59 12.88
N GLU A 381 -9.22 -6.23 13.88
CA GLU A 381 -10.20 -5.59 14.74
C GLU A 381 -9.60 -4.37 15.45
N ASP A 382 -10.39 -3.29 15.51
CA ASP A 382 -10.14 -2.09 16.30
C ASP A 382 -11.45 -1.50 16.88
N SER A 383 -11.41 -0.28 17.40
CA SER A 383 -12.58 0.35 18.03
C SER A 383 -13.77 0.58 17.08
N TYR A 384 -13.56 0.58 15.78
CA TYR A 384 -14.60 0.79 14.75
C TYR A 384 -14.81 -0.43 13.86
N ASN A 385 -13.74 -1.21 13.61
CA ASN A 385 -13.78 -2.32 12.68
C ASN A 385 -13.85 -3.67 13.41
N GLU A 386 -14.68 -4.57 12.92
CA GLU A 386 -14.49 -6.00 13.11
C GLU A 386 -13.41 -6.48 12.12
N ARG A 387 -12.69 -7.54 12.47
CA ARG A 387 -11.65 -8.09 11.58
C ARG A 387 -12.23 -8.43 10.21
N ARG A 388 -11.52 -8.01 9.18
CA ARG A 388 -11.69 -8.46 7.79
C ARG A 388 -10.37 -9.00 7.27
N ARG A 389 -10.45 -10.01 6.44
CA ARG A 389 -9.27 -10.60 5.81
C ARG A 389 -9.61 -11.10 4.42
N THR A 390 -8.67 -10.97 3.47
CA THR A 390 -8.84 -11.53 2.13
C THR A 390 -7.81 -12.60 1.88
N LEU A 391 -8.14 -13.51 0.94
CA LEU A 391 -7.16 -14.33 0.24
C LEU A 391 -7.40 -14.20 -1.26
N LEU A 392 -6.34 -13.87 -1.98
CA LEU A 392 -6.27 -13.97 -3.44
C LEU A 392 -5.44 -15.21 -3.80
N HIS A 393 -6.02 -16.08 -4.61
CA HIS A 393 -5.36 -17.24 -5.20
C HIS A 393 -5.66 -17.27 -6.70
N ASP A 394 -4.62 -17.28 -7.52
CA ASP A 394 -4.71 -17.04 -8.96
C ASP A 394 -5.44 -15.71 -9.23
N ARG A 395 -6.64 -15.78 -9.81
CA ARG A 395 -7.52 -14.60 -10.01
C ARG A 395 -8.81 -14.68 -9.21
N TRP A 396 -8.89 -15.60 -8.23
CA TRP A 396 -10.03 -15.72 -7.32
C TRP A 396 -9.72 -15.01 -6.01
N LYS A 397 -10.63 -14.15 -5.58
CA LYS A 397 -10.53 -13.44 -4.31
C LYS A 397 -11.71 -13.75 -3.41
N ILE A 398 -11.40 -14.20 -2.19
CA ILE A 398 -12.37 -14.35 -1.12
C ILE A 398 -12.14 -13.25 -0.09
N ILE A 399 -13.23 -12.62 0.38
CA ILE A 399 -13.22 -11.65 1.47
C ILE A 399 -14.03 -12.22 2.62
N ALA A 400 -13.42 -12.33 3.80
CA ALA A 400 -14.06 -12.71 5.04
C ALA A 400 -14.34 -11.48 5.89
N PHE A 401 -15.57 -11.35 6.37
CA PHE A 401 -16.08 -10.23 7.15
C PHE A 401 -16.47 -10.67 8.55
N ALA A 402 -16.52 -9.72 9.48
CA ALA A 402 -17.08 -9.91 10.82
C ALA A 402 -16.51 -11.16 11.51
N ASN A 403 -15.19 -11.25 11.62
CA ASN A 403 -14.50 -12.38 12.22
C ASN A 403 -14.88 -13.73 11.58
N ASP A 404 -14.92 -13.76 10.25
CA ASP A 404 -15.26 -14.92 9.40
C ASP A 404 -16.73 -15.38 9.45
N ALA A 405 -17.65 -14.51 9.90
CA ALA A 405 -19.09 -14.82 9.93
C ALA A 405 -19.74 -14.75 8.53
N ARG A 406 -19.15 -14.02 7.58
CA ARG A 406 -19.68 -13.84 6.22
C ARG A 406 -18.54 -13.82 5.22
N TYR A 407 -18.81 -14.37 4.02
CA TYR A 407 -17.83 -14.39 2.93
C TYR A 407 -18.43 -13.82 1.64
N GLU A 408 -17.57 -13.22 0.85
CA GLU A 408 -17.81 -12.85 -0.55
C GLU A 408 -16.72 -13.45 -1.42
N LEU A 409 -17.06 -13.79 -2.68
CA LEU A 409 -16.16 -14.43 -3.63
C LEU A 409 -16.25 -13.75 -4.99
N TYR A 410 -15.10 -13.45 -5.57
CA TYR A 410 -14.98 -12.77 -6.86
C TYR A 410 -13.98 -13.47 -7.77
N ASN A 411 -14.24 -13.40 -9.09
CA ASN A 411 -13.29 -13.80 -10.13
C ASN A 411 -12.74 -12.55 -10.80
N LEU A 412 -11.57 -12.11 -10.40
CA LEU A 412 -10.95 -10.85 -10.87
C LEU A 412 -10.50 -10.91 -12.35
N ALA A 413 -10.49 -12.09 -12.99
CA ALA A 413 -10.24 -12.19 -14.42
C ALA A 413 -11.45 -11.73 -15.25
N GLU A 414 -12.65 -11.96 -14.75
CA GLU A 414 -13.93 -11.65 -15.43
C GLU A 414 -14.60 -10.40 -14.84
N ASP A 415 -14.36 -10.13 -13.56
CA ASP A 415 -14.97 -9.06 -12.78
C ASP A 415 -13.92 -8.35 -11.91
N PRO A 416 -13.00 -7.57 -12.52
CA PRO A 416 -11.93 -6.87 -11.79
C PRO A 416 -12.44 -5.79 -10.82
N ASP A 417 -13.68 -5.34 -11.01
CA ASP A 417 -14.33 -4.34 -10.15
C ASP A 417 -15.15 -4.97 -9.02
N GLU A 418 -15.14 -6.30 -8.87
CA GLU A 418 -15.85 -7.03 -7.79
C GLU A 418 -17.36 -6.73 -7.70
N LYS A 419 -18.02 -6.52 -8.84
CA LYS A 419 -19.45 -6.17 -8.92
C LYS A 419 -20.38 -7.34 -8.62
N THR A 420 -19.92 -8.58 -8.86
CA THR A 420 -20.76 -9.79 -8.77
C THR A 420 -20.21 -10.74 -7.73
N ASN A 421 -20.83 -10.79 -6.55
CA ASN A 421 -20.51 -11.80 -5.55
C ASN A 421 -20.92 -13.20 -6.00
N LEU A 422 -19.95 -14.08 -6.20
CA LEU A 422 -20.10 -15.44 -6.67
C LEU A 422 -20.22 -16.48 -5.54
N PHE A 423 -20.18 -16.10 -4.28
CA PHE A 423 -20.12 -17.03 -3.14
C PHE A 423 -21.25 -18.06 -3.14
N LYS A 424 -22.47 -17.63 -3.47
CA LYS A 424 -23.64 -18.53 -3.61
C LYS A 424 -23.79 -19.10 -5.00
N LYS A 425 -23.20 -18.50 -6.04
CA LYS A 425 -23.36 -18.87 -7.45
C LYS A 425 -22.34 -19.92 -7.89
N ALA A 426 -21.18 -20.00 -7.22
CA ALA A 426 -20.10 -20.95 -7.50
C ALA A 426 -19.74 -21.76 -6.24
N PRO A 427 -20.63 -22.65 -5.75
CA PRO A 427 -20.50 -23.28 -4.42
C PRO A 427 -19.26 -24.17 -4.27
N GLU A 428 -18.80 -24.82 -5.33
CA GLU A 428 -17.58 -25.64 -5.30
C GLU A 428 -16.34 -24.76 -5.14
N LYS A 429 -16.21 -23.71 -5.96
CA LYS A 429 -15.09 -22.75 -5.84
C LYS A 429 -15.15 -22.00 -4.50
N ALA A 430 -16.34 -21.66 -4.02
CA ALA A 430 -16.50 -21.04 -2.71
C ALA A 430 -15.97 -21.94 -1.57
N ARG A 431 -16.25 -23.25 -1.63
CA ARG A 431 -15.73 -24.21 -0.64
C ARG A 431 -14.20 -24.31 -0.70
N GLU A 432 -13.64 -24.48 -1.89
CA GLU A 432 -12.19 -24.49 -2.12
C GLU A 432 -11.51 -23.25 -1.54
N MET A 433 -12.03 -22.07 -1.90
CA MET A 433 -11.45 -20.80 -1.46
C MET A 433 -11.62 -20.55 0.04
N VAL A 434 -12.71 -21.00 0.67
CA VAL A 434 -12.89 -20.94 2.14
C VAL A 434 -11.89 -21.83 2.85
N GLU A 435 -11.65 -23.05 2.36
CA GLU A 435 -10.66 -23.96 2.97
C GLU A 435 -9.26 -23.36 2.89
N ARG A 436 -8.85 -22.89 1.72
CA ARG A 436 -7.57 -22.23 1.50
C ARG A 436 -7.41 -20.97 2.35
N TYR A 437 -8.45 -20.15 2.41
CA TYR A 437 -8.49 -18.97 3.29
C TYR A 437 -8.30 -19.34 4.76
N LYS A 438 -9.00 -20.35 5.25
CA LYS A 438 -8.90 -20.79 6.65
C LYS A 438 -7.51 -21.28 6.99
N GLU A 439 -6.84 -21.98 6.07
CA GLU A 439 -5.45 -22.41 6.26
C GLU A 439 -4.51 -21.21 6.36
N ALA A 440 -4.58 -20.27 5.41
CA ALA A 440 -3.79 -19.04 5.43
C ALA A 440 -4.07 -18.18 6.66
N SER A 441 -5.36 -18.01 7.01
CA SER A 441 -5.79 -17.23 8.17
C SER A 441 -5.33 -17.83 9.50
N LYS A 442 -5.32 -19.16 9.63
CA LYS A 442 -4.81 -19.89 10.82
C LYS A 442 -3.32 -19.67 11.03
N ALA A 443 -2.56 -19.44 9.98
CA ALA A 443 -1.13 -19.16 10.07
C ALA A 443 -0.83 -17.76 10.64
N ILE A 444 -1.81 -16.85 10.65
CA ILE A 444 -1.68 -15.50 11.19
C ILE A 444 -2.06 -15.55 12.68
N ILE A 445 -1.06 -15.47 13.54
CA ILE A 445 -1.24 -15.54 15.00
C ILE A 445 -1.53 -14.14 15.52
N GLU A 446 -2.75 -13.92 15.99
CA GLU A 446 -3.15 -12.61 16.49
C GLU A 446 -2.42 -12.22 17.78
N ALA A 447 -1.74 -11.08 17.76
CA ALA A 447 -1.08 -10.53 18.93
C ALA A 447 -2.10 -9.87 19.89
N PRO A 448 -1.78 -9.79 21.19
CA PRO A 448 -2.63 -9.11 22.15
C PRO A 448 -2.85 -7.64 21.83
N ILE A 449 -4.09 -7.17 22.01
CA ILE A 449 -4.44 -5.77 21.89
C ILE A 449 -4.39 -5.12 23.28
N LYS A 450 -3.46 -4.18 23.47
CA LYS A 450 -3.29 -3.49 24.76
C LYS A 450 -4.51 -2.63 25.09
N GLY A 451 -5.12 -2.90 26.23
CA GLY A 451 -6.31 -2.18 26.72
C GLY A 451 -7.63 -2.80 26.27
N GLY A 452 -7.60 -3.87 25.46
CA GLY A 452 -8.80 -4.51 24.92
C GLY A 452 -9.59 -3.60 23.97
N VAL A 453 -10.40 -4.18 23.09
CA VAL A 453 -11.24 -3.43 22.16
C VAL A 453 -12.55 -3.04 22.87
N LYS A 454 -12.75 -1.73 23.11
CA LYS A 454 -14.06 -1.20 23.47
C LYS A 454 -14.71 -0.72 22.18
N LYS A 455 -15.71 -1.44 21.69
CA LYS A 455 -16.48 -0.99 20.52
C LYS A 455 -17.22 0.30 20.89
N HIS A 456 -17.14 1.31 20.03
CA HIS A 456 -18.09 2.41 20.06
C HIS A 456 -19.48 1.78 19.85
N LYS A 457 -20.36 1.92 20.83
CA LYS A 457 -21.77 1.67 20.61
C LYS A 457 -22.23 2.77 19.67
N ASP A 458 -22.74 2.39 18.51
CA ASP A 458 -23.56 3.29 17.74
C ASP A 458 -24.72 3.70 18.66
N ASP A 459 -24.70 4.92 19.13
CA ASP A 459 -25.88 5.55 19.70
C ASP A 459 -26.84 5.74 18.54
N GLY A 460 -27.82 4.80 18.41
CA GLY A 460 -28.79 4.66 17.35
C GLY A 460 -29.72 5.86 17.16
#